data_7f95684a18e80d707364ce88ad22cb8e
#
_entry.id   7f95684a18e80d707364ce88ad22cb8e
#
_cell.length_a   1.000
_cell.length_b   1.000
_cell.length_c   1.000
_cell.angle_alpha   90.00
_cell.angle_beta   90.00
_cell.angle_gamma   90.00
#
_symmetry.space_group_name_H-M   'P 1'
#
loop_
_entity.id
_entity.type
_entity.pdbx_description
1 polymer ?
#
loop_
_entity_poly.entity_id
_entity_poly.type
_entity_poly.pdbx_seq_one_letter_code
_entity_poly.pdbx_strand_id
1 'polypeptide(L)'
;MANLKSLAKDTAIYGLSSIVGRFLNYLLVPVYTIALPASGGGYGVVTNVYAWVALMMVILTCGMETGFFRFANNGKDEPMRVYSTTLFTVGGFSLIFLIIGLAFLHPIAGWLGYEEHPWYLGMMMMVVAMDAFQAIPFSFLRYQKKALRFASLKLLFIFLNITLNLIYYVRMNGHDVGKAFLINLICTSFIMVCMIPELRGFKYVFDKELNHRMMQNVRLFSGNEGKKMV
;
A
#
# COMPACT_ATOMS: atom_id res chain seq x y z
N MET A 1 30.36 9.99 -11.20
CA MET A 1 29.47 11.13 -10.83
C MET A 1 28.07 10.81 -11.34
N ALA A 2 27.09 10.69 -10.45
CA ALA A 2 25.70 10.52 -10.88
C ALA A 2 25.31 11.77 -11.69
N ASN A 3 24.88 11.57 -12.95
CA ASN A 3 24.54 12.69 -13.82
C ASN A 3 23.32 13.42 -13.21
N LEU A 4 23.47 14.67 -12.80
CA LEU A 4 22.43 15.47 -12.15
C LEU A 4 21.11 15.45 -12.96
N LYS A 5 21.24 15.41 -14.30
CA LYS A 5 20.08 15.26 -15.21
C LYS A 5 19.35 13.92 -15.04
N SER A 6 20.08 12.81 -14.83
CA SER A 6 19.46 11.51 -14.59
C SER A 6 18.73 11.47 -13.25
N LEU A 7 19.35 12.01 -12.20
CA LEU A 7 18.72 12.10 -10.87
C LEU A 7 17.46 12.96 -10.90
N ALA A 8 17.50 14.12 -11.54
CA ALA A 8 16.35 15.00 -11.69
C ALA A 8 15.22 14.33 -12.49
N LYS A 9 15.56 13.62 -13.58
CA LYS A 9 14.59 12.84 -14.36
C LYS A 9 13.90 11.77 -13.55
N ASP A 10 14.66 10.96 -12.81
CA ASP A 10 14.10 9.88 -11.99
C ASP A 10 13.22 10.45 -10.87
N THR A 11 13.67 11.51 -10.19
CA THR A 11 12.88 12.19 -9.16
C THR A 11 11.58 12.76 -9.73
N ALA A 12 11.63 13.37 -10.91
CA ALA A 12 10.45 13.87 -11.60
C ALA A 12 9.46 12.75 -11.94
N ILE A 13 9.94 11.61 -12.44
CA ILE A 13 9.08 10.45 -12.76
C ILE A 13 8.40 9.91 -11.49
N TYR A 14 9.13 9.73 -10.39
CA TYR A 14 8.56 9.25 -9.12
C TYR A 14 7.56 10.26 -8.54
N GLY A 15 7.92 11.54 -8.51
CA GLY A 15 7.04 12.59 -7.99
C GLY A 15 5.79 12.77 -8.83
N LEU A 16 5.96 12.87 -10.15
CA LEU A 16 4.83 13.08 -11.08
C LEU A 16 3.86 11.89 -11.05
N SER A 17 4.36 10.65 -11.09
CA SER A 17 3.48 9.46 -11.00
C SER A 17 2.68 9.43 -9.70
N SER A 18 3.24 9.88 -8.59
CA SER A 18 2.55 9.95 -7.30
C SER A 18 1.51 11.07 -7.24
N ILE A 19 1.83 12.25 -7.80
CA ILE A 19 0.92 13.41 -7.85
C ILE A 19 -0.24 13.12 -8.81
N VAL A 20 0.06 12.64 -10.01
CA VAL A 20 -0.95 12.24 -11.00
C VAL A 20 -1.88 11.18 -10.41
N GLY A 21 -1.31 10.23 -9.67
CA GLY A 21 -2.10 9.21 -8.98
C GLY A 21 -3.14 9.77 -8.01
N ARG A 22 -2.73 10.71 -7.17
CA ARG A 22 -3.65 11.36 -6.23
C ARG A 22 -4.71 12.18 -6.94
N PHE A 23 -4.34 12.93 -7.96
CA PHE A 23 -5.26 13.74 -8.75
C PHE A 23 -6.30 12.88 -9.45
N LEU A 24 -5.88 11.79 -10.09
CA LEU A 24 -6.77 10.88 -10.80
C LEU A 24 -7.74 10.16 -9.84
N ASN A 25 -7.30 9.77 -8.65
CA ASN A 25 -8.20 9.23 -7.63
C ASN A 25 -9.23 10.26 -7.16
N TYR A 26 -8.90 11.55 -7.15
CA TYR A 26 -9.85 12.62 -6.84
C TYR A 26 -11.00 12.70 -7.86
N LEU A 27 -10.79 12.26 -9.11
CA LEU A 27 -11.85 12.19 -10.12
C LEU A 27 -12.95 11.17 -9.78
N LEU A 28 -12.69 10.21 -8.92
CA LEU A 28 -13.71 9.25 -8.46
C LEU A 28 -14.65 9.85 -7.39
N VAL A 29 -14.25 10.93 -6.71
CA VAL A 29 -15.08 11.55 -5.66
C VAL A 29 -16.46 11.96 -6.17
N PRO A 30 -16.59 12.76 -7.25
CA PRO A 30 -17.91 13.11 -7.79
C PRO A 30 -18.68 11.88 -8.27
N VAL A 31 -18.01 10.86 -8.82
CA VAL A 31 -18.66 9.62 -9.26
C VAL A 31 -19.31 8.92 -8.07
N TYR A 32 -18.59 8.73 -6.98
CA TYR A 32 -19.12 8.10 -5.77
C TYR A 32 -20.20 8.94 -5.09
N THR A 33 -20.04 10.27 -5.06
CA THR A 33 -21.02 11.16 -4.44
C THR A 33 -22.37 11.16 -5.16
N ILE A 34 -22.36 11.01 -6.50
CA ILE A 34 -23.57 10.96 -7.29
C ILE A 34 -24.18 9.55 -7.31
N ALA A 35 -23.35 8.51 -7.43
CA ALA A 35 -23.79 7.13 -7.63
C ALA A 35 -24.21 6.42 -6.34
N LEU A 36 -23.60 6.75 -5.20
CA LEU A 36 -23.87 6.06 -3.95
C LEU A 36 -25.00 6.73 -3.15
N PRO A 37 -26.07 5.98 -2.78
CA PRO A 37 -27.22 6.56 -2.11
C PRO A 37 -26.87 6.98 -0.67
N ALA A 38 -27.28 8.17 -0.27
CA ALA A 38 -27.04 8.72 1.05
C ALA A 38 -27.70 7.90 2.17
N SER A 39 -28.81 7.21 1.88
CA SER A 39 -29.56 6.36 2.82
C SER A 39 -28.73 5.16 3.35
N GLY A 40 -27.73 4.70 2.58
CA GLY A 40 -26.81 3.62 3.01
C GLY A 40 -25.44 4.15 3.48
N GLY A 41 -25.35 5.42 3.93
CA GLY A 41 -24.07 6.05 4.29
C GLY A 41 -23.26 6.54 3.11
N GLY A 42 -23.61 6.14 1.88
CA GLY A 42 -23.10 6.65 0.62
C GLY A 42 -21.55 6.68 0.53
N TYR A 43 -21.03 7.78 0.05
CA TYR A 43 -19.59 8.03 -0.04
C TYR A 43 -18.91 8.12 1.35
N GLY A 44 -19.67 8.41 2.43
CA GLY A 44 -19.16 8.44 3.79
C GLY A 44 -18.58 7.10 4.25
N VAL A 45 -19.23 5.98 3.90
CA VAL A 45 -18.74 4.62 4.18
C VAL A 45 -17.38 4.40 3.49
N VAL A 46 -17.29 4.78 2.21
CA VAL A 46 -16.04 4.63 1.44
C VAL A 46 -14.90 5.39 2.12
N THR A 47 -15.10 6.66 2.45
CA THR A 47 -14.07 7.51 3.07
C THR A 47 -13.67 7.01 4.45
N ASN A 48 -14.63 6.56 5.27
CA ASN A 48 -14.35 6.04 6.61
C ASN A 48 -13.48 4.76 6.54
N VAL A 49 -13.87 3.80 5.70
CA VAL A 49 -13.10 2.55 5.53
C VAL A 49 -11.70 2.82 5.00
N TYR A 50 -11.54 3.74 4.03
CA TYR A 50 -10.21 4.14 3.55
C TYR A 50 -9.37 4.87 4.60
N ALA A 51 -9.98 5.59 5.53
CA ALA A 51 -9.25 6.19 6.66
C ALA A 51 -8.65 5.12 7.57
N TRP A 52 -9.42 4.05 7.87
CA TRP A 52 -8.89 2.89 8.61
C TRP A 52 -7.78 2.18 7.86
N VAL A 53 -7.93 2.00 6.54
CA VAL A 53 -6.87 1.41 5.68
C VAL A 53 -5.58 2.22 5.76
N ALA A 54 -5.67 3.56 5.67
CA ALA A 54 -4.50 4.43 5.76
C ALA A 54 -3.76 4.28 7.10
N LEU A 55 -4.51 4.18 8.21
CA LEU A 55 -3.94 3.96 9.54
C LEU A 55 -3.27 2.58 9.64
N MET A 56 -3.93 1.52 9.20
CA MET A 56 -3.39 0.16 9.21
C MET A 56 -2.15 0.03 8.33
N MET A 57 -2.11 0.72 7.19
CA MET A 57 -0.95 0.74 6.30
C MET A 57 0.32 1.25 7.00
N VAL A 58 0.20 2.31 7.80
CA VAL A 58 1.33 2.85 8.58
C VAL A 58 1.80 1.83 9.62
N ILE A 59 0.87 1.17 10.30
CA ILE A 59 1.17 0.15 11.31
C ILE A 59 1.87 -1.05 10.68
N LEU A 60 1.36 -1.59 9.57
CA LEU A 60 1.91 -2.79 8.93
C LEU A 60 3.27 -2.56 8.31
N THR A 61 3.51 -1.41 7.71
CA THR A 61 4.82 -1.09 7.13
C THR A 61 5.86 -0.78 8.20
N CYS A 62 5.45 -0.37 9.42
CA CYS A 62 6.32 -0.07 10.56
C CYS A 62 7.56 0.76 10.20
N GLY A 63 7.49 1.65 9.20
CA GLY A 63 8.65 2.41 8.73
C GLY A 63 9.76 1.57 8.06
N MET A 64 9.49 0.29 7.76
CA MET A 64 10.46 -0.63 7.17
C MET A 64 10.93 -0.20 5.77
N GLU A 65 10.15 0.61 5.05
CA GLU A 65 10.60 1.22 3.80
C GLU A 65 11.82 2.13 4.02
N THR A 66 11.76 2.98 5.04
CA THR A 66 12.88 3.87 5.41
C THR A 66 14.06 3.06 5.92
N GLY A 67 13.80 2.05 6.75
CA GLY A 67 14.81 1.09 7.20
C GLY A 67 15.50 0.40 6.03
N PHE A 68 14.75 -0.09 5.06
CA PHE A 68 15.29 -0.69 3.84
C PHE A 68 16.28 0.24 3.13
N PHE A 69 15.89 1.47 2.82
CA PHE A 69 16.77 2.43 2.13
C PHE A 69 18.04 2.74 2.93
N ARG A 70 17.92 2.89 4.23
CA ARG A 70 19.07 3.18 5.09
C ARG A 70 20.08 2.04 5.10
N PHE A 71 19.61 0.81 5.31
CA PHE A 71 20.50 -0.34 5.40
C PHE A 71 21.00 -0.80 4.02
N ALA A 72 20.22 -0.69 2.97
CA ALA A 72 20.65 -1.00 1.60
C ALA A 72 21.74 -0.05 1.08
N ASN A 73 21.81 1.20 1.60
CA ASN A 73 22.79 2.22 1.18
C ASN A 73 23.96 2.38 2.16
N ASN A 74 24.01 1.67 3.29
CA ASN A 74 25.06 1.84 4.29
C ASN A 74 26.42 1.23 3.90
N GLY A 75 26.47 0.42 2.85
CA GLY A 75 27.66 -0.26 2.35
C GLY A 75 28.18 -1.40 3.24
N LYS A 76 27.50 -1.71 4.37
CA LYS A 76 27.88 -2.78 5.30
C LYS A 76 27.10 -4.06 5.06
N ASP A 77 25.85 -3.95 4.67
CA ASP A 77 24.94 -5.07 4.46
C ASP A 77 24.69 -5.24 2.95
N GLU A 78 24.60 -6.50 2.48
CA GLU A 78 24.27 -6.78 1.08
C GLU A 78 22.83 -6.33 0.77
N PRO A 79 22.60 -5.45 -0.23
CA PRO A 79 21.27 -4.90 -0.50
C PRO A 79 20.18 -5.93 -0.74
N MET A 80 20.52 -7.08 -1.36
CA MET A 80 19.57 -8.15 -1.61
C MET A 80 19.19 -8.89 -0.31
N ARG A 81 20.11 -8.98 0.64
CA ARG A 81 19.86 -9.54 1.98
C ARG A 81 18.94 -8.63 2.79
N VAL A 82 19.19 -7.30 2.72
CA VAL A 82 18.32 -6.29 3.33
C VAL A 82 16.90 -6.38 2.73
N TYR A 83 16.81 -6.47 1.40
CA TYR A 83 15.53 -6.60 0.69
C TYR A 83 14.75 -7.84 1.14
N SER A 84 15.41 -9.02 1.12
CA SER A 84 14.78 -10.28 1.53
C SER A 84 14.28 -10.22 2.97
N THR A 85 15.14 -9.77 3.90
CA THR A 85 14.78 -9.66 5.33
C THR A 85 13.59 -8.72 5.55
N THR A 86 13.59 -7.55 4.88
CA THR A 86 12.50 -6.58 4.97
C THR A 86 11.20 -7.16 4.41
N LEU A 87 11.26 -7.85 3.27
CA LEU A 87 10.11 -8.46 2.62
C LEU A 87 9.48 -9.54 3.50
N PHE A 88 10.29 -10.41 4.12
CA PHE A 88 9.80 -11.42 5.07
C PHE A 88 9.18 -10.80 6.31
N THR A 89 9.78 -9.72 6.83
CA THR A 89 9.25 -9.04 8.02
C THR A 89 7.89 -8.41 7.76
N VAL A 90 7.78 -7.59 6.71
CA VAL A 90 6.51 -6.93 6.38
C VAL A 90 5.48 -7.96 5.89
N GLY A 91 5.88 -8.95 5.10
CA GLY A 91 5.02 -10.04 4.68
C GLY A 91 4.48 -10.85 5.85
N GLY A 92 5.32 -11.16 6.84
CA GLY A 92 4.93 -11.84 8.08
C GLY A 92 3.92 -11.03 8.89
N PHE A 93 4.15 -9.73 9.09
CA PHE A 93 3.20 -8.85 9.78
C PHE A 93 1.88 -8.73 9.02
N SER A 94 1.93 -8.59 7.70
CA SER A 94 0.74 -8.53 6.85
C SER A 94 -0.08 -9.82 6.92
N LEU A 95 0.58 -10.97 6.92
CA LEU A 95 -0.08 -12.27 7.02
C LEU A 95 -0.72 -12.48 8.39
N ILE A 96 -0.01 -12.18 9.48
CA ILE A 96 -0.54 -12.25 10.85
C ILE A 96 -1.74 -11.33 11.00
N PHE A 97 -1.63 -10.09 10.54
CA PHE A 97 -2.73 -9.13 10.54
C PHE A 97 -3.95 -9.66 9.80
N LEU A 98 -3.76 -10.24 8.61
CA LEU A 98 -4.84 -10.78 7.81
C LEU A 98 -5.52 -11.98 8.50
N ILE A 99 -4.75 -12.90 9.07
CA ILE A 99 -5.29 -14.06 9.79
C ILE A 99 -6.11 -13.61 11.01
N ILE A 100 -5.55 -12.72 11.83
CA ILE A 100 -6.23 -12.21 13.03
C ILE A 100 -7.45 -11.37 12.62
N GLY A 101 -7.30 -10.47 11.64
CA GLY A 101 -8.37 -9.61 11.17
C GLY A 101 -9.57 -10.38 10.61
N LEU A 102 -9.32 -11.42 9.81
CA LEU A 102 -10.38 -12.26 9.27
C LEU A 102 -11.00 -13.19 10.36
N ALA A 103 -10.21 -13.70 11.29
CA ALA A 103 -10.73 -14.50 12.41
C ALA A 103 -11.68 -13.69 13.32
N PHE A 104 -11.40 -12.41 13.52
CA PHE A 104 -12.21 -11.49 14.33
C PHE A 104 -13.05 -10.52 13.49
N LEU A 105 -13.34 -10.85 12.23
CA LEU A 105 -14.03 -9.95 11.29
C LEU A 105 -15.39 -9.46 11.82
N HIS A 106 -16.23 -10.37 12.32
CA HIS A 106 -17.56 -10.00 12.83
C HIS A 106 -17.52 -9.12 14.07
N PRO A 107 -16.73 -9.43 15.12
CA PRO A 107 -16.56 -8.52 16.26
C PRO A 107 -16.03 -7.14 15.86
N ILE A 108 -15.04 -7.08 14.94
CA ILE A 108 -14.48 -5.81 14.47
C ILE A 108 -15.52 -5.03 13.68
N ALA A 109 -16.30 -5.70 12.83
CA ALA A 109 -17.37 -5.07 12.07
C ALA A 109 -18.46 -4.48 12.98
N GLY A 110 -18.85 -5.21 14.03
CA GLY A 110 -19.78 -4.72 15.03
C GLY A 110 -19.27 -3.48 15.76
N TRP A 111 -18.03 -3.50 16.21
CA TRP A 111 -17.41 -2.35 16.88
C TRP A 111 -17.31 -1.11 16.00
N LEU A 112 -17.11 -1.28 14.68
CA LEU A 112 -16.99 -0.21 13.71
C LEU A 112 -18.33 0.23 13.10
N GLY A 113 -19.45 -0.43 13.44
CA GLY A 113 -20.78 -0.12 12.92
C GLY A 113 -21.05 -0.68 11.51
N TYR A 114 -20.37 -1.77 11.13
CA TYR A 114 -20.53 -2.46 9.83
C TYR A 114 -21.08 -3.87 9.98
N GLU A 115 -21.94 -4.11 10.96
CA GLU A 115 -22.51 -5.44 11.27
C GLU A 115 -23.27 -6.04 10.08
N GLU A 116 -23.99 -5.22 9.33
CA GLU A 116 -24.75 -5.65 8.15
C GLU A 116 -23.84 -5.99 6.94
N HIS A 117 -22.64 -5.43 6.91
CA HIS A 117 -21.71 -5.56 5.79
C HIS A 117 -20.26 -5.84 6.21
N PRO A 118 -19.99 -6.88 7.01
CA PRO A 118 -18.65 -7.17 7.52
C PRO A 118 -17.63 -7.42 6.40
N TRP A 119 -18.08 -7.88 5.25
CA TRP A 119 -17.25 -8.15 4.09
C TRP A 119 -16.58 -6.91 3.47
N TYR A 120 -17.10 -5.67 3.73
CA TYR A 120 -16.41 -4.43 3.36
C TYR A 120 -15.04 -4.35 4.03
N LEU A 121 -15.01 -4.62 5.33
CA LEU A 121 -13.77 -4.63 6.11
C LEU A 121 -12.87 -5.81 5.70
N GLY A 122 -13.44 -6.98 5.49
CA GLY A 122 -12.69 -8.16 5.05
C GLY A 122 -11.93 -7.93 3.74
N MET A 123 -12.60 -7.36 2.72
CA MET A 123 -11.94 -6.99 1.46
C MET A 123 -10.82 -5.96 1.67
N MET A 124 -11.06 -4.94 2.51
CA MET A 124 -10.08 -3.89 2.73
C MET A 124 -8.92 -4.35 3.62
N MET A 125 -9.12 -5.31 4.52
CA MET A 125 -8.02 -5.99 5.23
C MET A 125 -7.12 -6.76 4.26
N MET A 126 -7.69 -7.42 3.25
CA MET A 126 -6.90 -8.06 2.18
C MET A 126 -6.13 -7.03 1.35
N VAL A 127 -6.77 -5.93 0.97
CA VAL A 127 -6.13 -4.84 0.23
C VAL A 127 -4.94 -4.29 1.01
N VAL A 128 -5.14 -3.92 2.28
CA VAL A 128 -4.08 -3.30 3.08
C VAL A 128 -2.91 -4.25 3.33
N ALA A 129 -3.19 -5.54 3.53
CA ALA A 129 -2.13 -6.55 3.70
C ALA A 129 -1.30 -6.70 2.41
N MET A 130 -1.94 -6.74 1.25
CA MET A 130 -1.26 -6.79 -0.04
C MET A 130 -0.51 -5.50 -0.36
N ASP A 131 -1.08 -4.33 -0.08
CA ASP A 131 -0.45 -3.04 -0.31
C ASP A 131 0.78 -2.85 0.58
N ALA A 132 0.70 -3.25 1.86
CA ALA A 132 1.85 -3.23 2.77
C ALA A 132 2.98 -4.15 2.28
N PHE A 133 2.66 -5.35 1.82
CA PHE A 133 3.63 -6.25 1.21
C PHE A 133 4.26 -5.65 -0.04
N GLN A 134 3.45 -5.07 -0.94
CA GLN A 134 3.91 -4.45 -2.19
C GLN A 134 4.78 -3.21 -1.97
N ALA A 135 4.67 -2.54 -0.82
CA ALA A 135 5.47 -1.35 -0.50
C ALA A 135 6.99 -1.65 -0.56
N ILE A 136 7.40 -2.86 -0.19
CA ILE A 136 8.82 -3.26 -0.20
C ILE A 136 9.36 -3.49 -1.61
N PRO A 137 8.72 -4.28 -2.51
CA PRO A 137 9.10 -4.35 -3.92
C PRO A 137 9.09 -2.99 -4.64
N PHE A 138 8.11 -2.11 -4.35
CA PHE A 138 8.13 -0.75 -4.87
C PHE A 138 9.34 0.05 -4.37
N SER A 139 9.72 -0.10 -3.11
CA SER A 139 10.93 0.52 -2.56
C SER A 139 12.19 -0.03 -3.19
N PHE A 140 12.23 -1.32 -3.50
CA PHE A 140 13.33 -1.96 -4.21
C PHE A 140 13.48 -1.46 -5.65
N LEU A 141 12.36 -1.25 -6.39
CA LEU A 141 12.39 -0.62 -7.71
C LEU A 141 12.98 0.80 -7.65
N ARG A 142 12.65 1.58 -6.62
CA ARG A 142 13.26 2.91 -6.41
C ARG A 142 14.75 2.81 -6.10
N TYR A 143 15.15 1.85 -5.28
CA TYR A 143 16.57 1.59 -4.98
C TYR A 143 17.35 1.23 -6.25
N GLN A 144 16.78 0.38 -7.12
CA GLN A 144 17.39 -0.01 -8.40
C GLN A 144 17.32 1.08 -9.48
N LYS A 145 16.75 2.27 -9.18
CA LYS A 145 16.53 3.38 -10.13
C LYS A 145 15.69 2.99 -11.35
N LYS A 146 14.79 2.01 -11.19
CA LYS A 146 13.84 1.57 -12.23
C LYS A 146 12.58 2.44 -12.23
N ALA A 147 12.76 3.76 -12.42
CA ALA A 147 11.70 4.75 -12.33
C ALA A 147 10.52 4.48 -13.28
N LEU A 148 10.79 4.09 -14.52
CA LEU A 148 9.74 3.79 -15.50
C LEU A 148 8.89 2.58 -15.09
N ARG A 149 9.50 1.52 -14.58
CA ARG A 149 8.78 0.33 -14.11
C ARG A 149 7.91 0.66 -12.89
N PHE A 150 8.45 1.42 -11.94
CA PHE A 150 7.69 1.94 -10.80
C PHE A 150 6.46 2.75 -11.25
N ALA A 151 6.69 3.75 -12.11
CA ALA A 151 5.62 4.62 -12.61
C ALA A 151 4.58 3.84 -13.41
N SER A 152 4.99 2.92 -14.28
CA SER A 152 4.06 2.12 -15.09
C SER A 152 3.12 1.27 -14.23
N LEU A 153 3.62 0.61 -13.18
CA LEU A 153 2.79 -0.18 -12.27
C LEU A 153 1.82 0.71 -11.47
N LYS A 154 2.28 1.85 -10.97
CA LYS A 154 1.42 2.80 -10.25
C LYS A 154 0.33 3.39 -11.15
N LEU A 155 0.68 3.83 -12.35
CA LEU A 155 -0.30 4.37 -13.31
C LEU A 155 -1.25 3.29 -13.82
N LEU A 156 -0.79 2.07 -14.02
CA LEU A 156 -1.63 0.94 -14.40
C LEU A 156 -2.69 0.64 -13.35
N PHE A 157 -2.30 0.61 -12.05
CA PHE A 157 -3.25 0.48 -10.95
C PHE A 157 -4.35 1.54 -11.01
N ILE A 158 -3.95 2.81 -11.14
CA ILE A 158 -4.87 3.93 -11.14
C ILE A 158 -5.80 3.88 -12.35
N PHE A 159 -5.24 3.61 -13.53
CA PHE A 159 -6.01 3.49 -14.76
C PHE A 159 -7.06 2.37 -14.66
N LEU A 160 -6.67 1.18 -14.19
CA LEU A 160 -7.60 0.07 -13.99
C LEU A 160 -8.66 0.40 -12.96
N ASN A 161 -8.27 0.97 -11.82
CA ASN A 161 -9.20 1.33 -10.76
C ASN A 161 -10.25 2.33 -11.24
N ILE A 162 -9.82 3.41 -11.91
CA ILE A 162 -10.74 4.42 -12.45
C ILE A 162 -11.64 3.82 -13.53
N THR A 163 -11.07 3.08 -14.48
CA THR A 163 -11.84 2.50 -15.58
C THR A 163 -12.92 1.56 -15.07
N LEU A 164 -12.60 0.65 -14.15
CA LEU A 164 -13.56 -0.29 -13.59
C LEU A 164 -14.64 0.42 -12.76
N ASN A 165 -14.29 1.45 -12.00
CA ASN A 165 -15.27 2.26 -11.28
C ASN A 165 -16.20 3.02 -12.22
N LEU A 166 -15.68 3.64 -13.27
CA LEU A 166 -16.52 4.33 -14.27
C LEU A 166 -17.45 3.35 -14.98
N ILE A 167 -16.97 2.17 -15.38
CA ILE A 167 -17.81 1.15 -15.99
C ILE A 167 -18.96 0.77 -15.04
N TYR A 168 -18.66 0.47 -13.78
CA TYR A 168 -19.68 0.03 -12.83
C TYR A 168 -20.65 1.14 -12.45
N TYR A 169 -20.16 2.30 -12.00
CA TYR A 169 -21.01 3.35 -11.46
C TYR A 169 -21.67 4.22 -12.53
N VAL A 170 -21.02 4.47 -13.66
CA VAL A 170 -21.55 5.35 -14.71
C VAL A 170 -22.23 4.55 -15.82
N ARG A 171 -21.57 3.50 -16.36
CA ARG A 171 -22.10 2.76 -17.52
C ARG A 171 -23.18 1.76 -17.12
N MET A 172 -23.02 1.09 -15.97
CA MET A 172 -23.97 0.08 -15.46
C MET A 172 -24.95 0.64 -14.42
N ASN A 173 -24.89 1.93 -14.08
CA ASN A 173 -25.68 2.58 -13.03
C ASN A 173 -25.69 1.81 -11.70
N GLY A 174 -24.52 1.33 -11.29
CA GLY A 174 -24.38 0.60 -10.02
C GLY A 174 -24.47 1.55 -8.81
N HIS A 175 -25.03 1.06 -7.71
CA HIS A 175 -25.21 1.83 -6.47
C HIS A 175 -24.65 1.11 -5.22
N ASP A 176 -23.96 -0.01 -5.40
CA ASP A 176 -23.42 -0.82 -4.31
C ASP A 176 -22.05 -0.29 -3.86
N VAL A 177 -21.97 0.15 -2.59
CA VAL A 177 -20.73 0.63 -1.94
C VAL A 177 -19.64 -0.46 -1.96
N GLY A 178 -20.01 -1.71 -1.74
CA GLY A 178 -19.06 -2.83 -1.68
C GLY A 178 -18.31 -3.06 -2.98
N LYS A 179 -18.85 -2.63 -4.12
CA LYS A 179 -18.16 -2.76 -5.41
C LYS A 179 -16.94 -1.85 -5.52
N ALA A 180 -16.92 -0.70 -4.83
CA ALA A 180 -15.72 0.13 -4.76
C ALA A 180 -14.56 -0.62 -4.10
N PHE A 181 -14.84 -1.34 -3.01
CA PHE A 181 -13.84 -2.16 -2.29
C PHE A 181 -13.42 -3.38 -3.10
N LEU A 182 -14.38 -4.05 -3.75
CA LEU A 182 -14.09 -5.21 -4.62
C LEU A 182 -13.21 -4.81 -5.81
N ILE A 183 -13.51 -3.70 -6.47
CA ILE A 183 -12.71 -3.18 -7.59
C ILE A 183 -11.28 -2.89 -7.12
N ASN A 184 -11.13 -2.25 -5.95
CA ASN A 184 -9.81 -1.99 -5.39
C ASN A 184 -9.05 -3.30 -5.11
N LEU A 185 -9.71 -4.29 -4.52
CA LEU A 185 -9.12 -5.60 -4.26
C LEU A 185 -8.65 -6.29 -5.55
N ILE A 186 -9.46 -6.26 -6.60
CA ILE A 186 -9.10 -6.80 -7.93
C ILE A 186 -7.87 -6.08 -8.49
N CYS A 187 -7.86 -4.75 -8.46
CA CYS A 187 -6.74 -3.95 -8.97
C CYS A 187 -5.45 -4.20 -8.18
N THR A 188 -5.51 -4.23 -6.84
CA THR A 188 -4.35 -4.51 -5.98
C THR A 188 -3.82 -5.93 -6.23
N SER A 189 -4.71 -6.92 -6.35
CA SER A 189 -4.34 -8.30 -6.66
C SER A 189 -3.67 -8.40 -8.04
N PHE A 190 -4.20 -7.71 -9.03
CA PHE A 190 -3.61 -7.68 -10.38
C PHE A 190 -2.20 -7.09 -10.37
N ILE A 191 -2.01 -5.97 -9.68
CA ILE A 191 -0.66 -5.37 -9.55
C ILE A 191 0.28 -6.29 -8.79
N MET A 192 -0.18 -7.01 -7.78
CA MET A 192 0.63 -8.00 -7.06
C MET A 192 1.14 -9.10 -8.01
N VAL A 193 0.30 -9.59 -8.92
CA VAL A 193 0.70 -10.54 -9.96
C VAL A 193 1.72 -9.90 -10.92
N CYS A 194 1.53 -8.65 -11.32
CA CYS A 194 2.47 -7.93 -12.17
C CYS A 194 3.83 -7.69 -11.51
N MET A 195 3.93 -7.78 -10.18
CA MET A 195 5.17 -7.63 -9.41
C MET A 195 5.93 -8.94 -9.21
N ILE A 196 5.43 -10.08 -9.69
CA ILE A 196 6.14 -11.38 -9.59
C ILE A 196 7.58 -11.30 -10.12
N PRO A 197 7.89 -10.58 -11.22
CA PRO A 197 9.28 -10.45 -11.70
C PRO A 197 10.22 -9.82 -10.65
N GLU A 198 9.73 -8.91 -9.83
CA GLU A 198 10.49 -8.24 -8.78
C GLU A 198 10.78 -9.17 -7.58
N LEU A 199 9.98 -10.22 -7.44
CA LEU A 199 10.19 -11.27 -6.44
C LEU A 199 11.14 -12.36 -6.91
N ARG A 200 11.39 -12.46 -8.23
CA ARG A 200 12.34 -13.45 -8.80
C ARG A 200 13.77 -13.02 -8.50
N GLY A 201 14.56 -13.97 -8.02
CA GLY A 201 15.99 -13.76 -7.77
C GLY A 201 16.32 -13.10 -6.43
N PHE A 202 15.35 -12.79 -5.56
CA PHE A 202 15.70 -12.44 -4.21
C PHE A 202 16.17 -13.68 -3.43
N LYS A 203 17.13 -13.48 -2.54
CA LYS A 203 17.64 -14.56 -1.68
C LYS A 203 16.61 -14.85 -0.60
N TYR A 204 16.15 -16.11 -0.53
CA TYR A 204 15.24 -16.58 0.53
C TYR A 204 15.98 -16.69 1.88
N VAL A 205 16.58 -15.59 2.32
CA VAL A 205 17.32 -15.52 3.59
C VAL A 205 16.66 -14.50 4.47
N PHE A 206 16.15 -14.97 5.61
CA PHE A 206 15.75 -14.10 6.71
C PHE A 206 16.91 -13.96 7.67
N ASP A 207 17.45 -12.75 7.79
CA ASP A 207 18.51 -12.44 8.74
C ASP A 207 17.93 -11.83 10.02
N LYS A 208 17.95 -12.64 11.08
CA LYS A 208 17.37 -12.28 12.37
C LYS A 208 18.10 -11.11 13.04
N GLU A 209 19.43 -11.07 12.92
CA GLU A 209 20.25 -10.00 13.49
C GLU A 209 20.05 -8.69 12.74
N LEU A 210 20.06 -8.76 11.40
CA LEU A 210 19.78 -7.61 10.54
C LEU A 210 18.38 -7.06 10.81
N ASN A 211 17.38 -7.94 10.90
CA ASN A 211 15.99 -7.53 11.21
C ASN A 211 15.91 -6.82 12.57
N HIS A 212 16.59 -7.35 13.60
CA HIS A 212 16.64 -6.74 14.94
C HIS A 212 17.24 -5.32 14.87
N ARG A 213 18.38 -5.16 14.18
CA ARG A 213 19.03 -3.85 13.99
C ARG A 213 18.13 -2.87 13.21
N MET A 214 17.41 -3.33 12.20
CA MET A 214 16.46 -2.51 11.43
C MET A 214 15.30 -2.05 12.32
N MET A 215 14.69 -2.95 13.08
CA MET A 215 13.58 -2.63 13.99
C MET A 215 13.98 -1.69 15.12
N GLN A 216 15.17 -1.84 15.71
CA GLN A 216 15.70 -0.90 16.70
C GLN A 216 15.88 0.51 16.13
N ASN A 217 16.41 0.62 14.91
CA ASN A 217 16.56 1.92 14.24
C ASN A 217 15.22 2.61 13.98
N VAL A 218 14.21 1.87 13.56
CA VAL A 218 12.86 2.42 13.36
C VAL A 218 12.29 2.97 14.66
N ARG A 219 12.45 2.25 15.79
CA ARG A 219 12.01 2.72 17.12
C ARG A 219 12.74 3.98 17.58
N LEU A 220 14.03 4.11 17.33
CA LEU A 220 14.82 5.29 17.70
C LEU A 220 14.38 6.55 16.93
N PHE A 221 13.95 6.42 15.66
CA PHE A 221 13.41 7.54 14.90
C PHE A 221 12.05 7.98 15.41
N SER A 222 11.16 7.05 15.70
CA SER A 222 9.84 7.35 16.29
C SER A 222 9.97 8.01 17.68
N GLY A 223 10.97 7.62 18.48
CA GLY A 223 11.21 8.19 19.83
C GLY A 223 11.93 9.55 19.85
N ASN A 224 12.73 9.87 18.84
CA ASN A 224 13.47 11.15 18.77
C ASN A 224 12.67 12.30 18.15
N GLU A 225 11.69 12.04 17.31
CA GLU A 225 10.79 13.09 16.83
C GLU A 225 9.87 13.62 17.95
N GLY A 226 9.48 12.76 18.89
CA GLY A 226 8.74 13.18 20.08
C GLY A 226 9.54 14.05 21.07
N LYS A 227 10.88 14.01 21.05
CA LYS A 227 11.73 14.83 21.91
C LYS A 227 12.14 16.19 21.30
N LYS A 228 11.87 16.43 20.02
CA LYS A 228 12.15 17.71 19.34
C LYS A 228 10.93 18.62 19.26
N MET A 229 9.77 18.18 19.76
CA MET A 229 8.52 18.95 19.82
C MET A 229 8.11 19.36 21.25
N VAL A 230 9.04 19.34 22.20
CA VAL A 230 8.86 19.92 23.55
C VAL A 230 9.86 21.01 23.78
#